data_2b3135a615c8f4d5a68772be3d03a1d1
#
_entry.id   2b3135a615c8f4d5a68772be3d03a1d1
#
_cell.length_a   1.000
_cell.length_b   1.000
_cell.length_c   1.000
_cell.angle_alpha   90.00
_cell.angle_beta   90.00
_cell.angle_gamma   90.00
#
_symmetry.space_group_name_H-M   'P 1'
#
loop_
_entity.id
_entity.type
_entity.pdbx_description
1 polymer ?
#
loop_
_entity_poly.entity_id
_entity_poly.type
_entity_poly.pdbx_seq_one_letter_code
_entity_poly.pdbx_strand_id
1 'polypeptide(L)'
;MERITMCQGAASGLAPIIFFRLEDGDQTFYHSTGIQALPEDAERNQRLRSELEYHKLAMCKAYTLMQLKRMDMNSRIFEMMVGQVMTNGVGFVTRKTGEPVCRRLLRYIEEAYRDGVIGLGRYNVLTGKARKLQRFLIIKGLSAISVQEFTSDLLMEYRKFVYDEYLYVSQFPKLYPKGEGRHAPRRRCKDTTVVHDLKALQAFFRELEDTGEIRCSPFKKISSEKRRSIMHVMYDAPVFLKAEEVRRVMNTAVPPELQQTKDVFVLNCALGCRIGDLKRLTMDKVAVSDDGIPFVHYIPSKTARAQTTNREIQTPLIRPALEIILRTRLAFNGHNPKYEKQVYNSNLRILLKYCGIDRPVCLYDSERGDNVYRPLYEVASSKLARKTHVDMLTKVQINYYAAGLHHEGSTAVFRYTSLELSDRYELLKAAFGEDDYRVDKELRPRKHTNSKNKNAGQSN
;
A
#
# COMPACT_ATOMS: atom_id res chain seq x y z
N MET A 1 -35.51 -41.90 -6.26
CA MET A 1 -35.60 -40.66 -5.49
C MET A 1 -35.31 -41.04 -4.04
N GLU A 2 -34.21 -40.57 -3.54
CA GLU A 2 -33.76 -40.78 -2.16
C GLU A 2 -34.73 -40.09 -1.22
N ARG A 3 -35.32 -40.83 -0.29
CA ARG A 3 -36.25 -40.28 0.72
C ARG A 3 -35.50 -40.03 2.01
N ILE A 4 -35.26 -38.78 2.35
CA ILE A 4 -34.78 -38.41 3.68
C ILE A 4 -35.96 -38.04 4.58
N THR A 5 -36.15 -38.80 5.65
CA THR A 5 -37.25 -38.61 6.56
C THR A 5 -36.67 -38.15 7.90
N MET A 6 -37.27 -37.12 8.50
CA MET A 6 -36.98 -36.70 9.86
C MET A 6 -37.74 -37.61 10.82
N CYS A 7 -37.03 -38.17 11.79
CA CYS A 7 -37.55 -39.12 12.76
C CYS A 7 -37.21 -38.66 14.18
N GLN A 8 -37.91 -39.22 15.15
CA GLN A 8 -37.70 -38.97 16.56
C GLN A 8 -37.38 -40.30 17.26
N GLY A 9 -36.34 -40.28 18.08
CA GLY A 9 -35.97 -41.43 18.93
C GLY A 9 -35.87 -41.02 20.36
N ALA A 10 -36.45 -41.80 21.27
CA ALA A 10 -36.32 -41.63 22.71
C ALA A 10 -35.55 -42.81 23.30
N ALA A 11 -34.45 -42.54 24.02
CA ALA A 11 -33.95 -43.48 25.01
C ALA A 11 -34.76 -43.32 26.28
N SER A 12 -35.08 -44.42 26.97
CA SER A 12 -35.93 -44.42 28.16
C SER A 12 -35.44 -43.39 29.19
N GLY A 13 -36.27 -42.37 29.45
CA GLY A 13 -36.04 -41.33 30.45
C GLY A 13 -35.33 -40.05 30.03
N LEU A 14 -35.01 -39.89 28.73
CA LEU A 14 -34.40 -38.66 28.16
C LEU A 14 -35.35 -37.98 27.18
N ALA A 15 -35.21 -36.67 27.01
CA ALA A 15 -35.92 -35.93 25.98
C ALA A 15 -35.63 -36.51 24.60
N PRO A 16 -36.62 -36.56 23.69
CA PRO A 16 -36.44 -37.18 22.37
C PRO A 16 -35.41 -36.39 21.52
N ILE A 17 -34.56 -37.14 20.86
CA ILE A 17 -33.57 -36.60 19.92
C ILE A 17 -34.08 -36.73 18.49
N ILE A 18 -33.94 -35.67 17.69
CA ILE A 18 -34.25 -35.67 16.28
C ILE A 18 -33.12 -36.35 15.51
N PHE A 19 -33.43 -37.25 14.60
CA PHE A 19 -32.51 -37.87 13.68
C PHE A 19 -33.09 -37.91 12.25
N PHE A 20 -32.24 -38.02 11.28
CA PHE A 20 -32.62 -38.20 9.88
C PHE A 20 -32.36 -39.64 9.42
N ARG A 21 -33.30 -40.19 8.64
CA ARG A 21 -33.23 -41.48 7.98
C ARG A 21 -33.21 -41.27 6.49
N LEU A 22 -32.19 -41.82 5.81
CA LEU A 22 -32.08 -41.88 4.36
C LEU A 22 -32.25 -43.30 3.87
N GLU A 23 -33.16 -43.50 2.93
CA GLU A 23 -33.48 -44.81 2.33
C GLU A 23 -33.03 -44.78 0.87
N ASP A 24 -32.25 -45.82 0.48
CA ASP A 24 -31.82 -46.06 -0.91
C ASP A 24 -31.86 -47.55 -1.22
N GLY A 25 -32.94 -47.98 -1.85
CA GLY A 25 -33.24 -49.41 -2.05
C GLY A 25 -33.38 -50.15 -0.71
N ASP A 26 -32.57 -51.20 -0.57
CA ASP A 26 -32.58 -52.03 0.66
C ASP A 26 -31.66 -51.47 1.79
N GLN A 27 -30.98 -50.37 1.54
CA GLN A 27 -30.06 -49.74 2.48
C GLN A 27 -30.71 -48.57 3.22
N THR A 28 -30.48 -48.52 4.52
CA THR A 28 -30.99 -47.43 5.35
C THR A 28 -29.84 -46.86 6.16
N PHE A 29 -29.69 -45.54 6.11
CA PHE A 29 -28.68 -44.79 6.85
C PHE A 29 -29.34 -43.85 7.86
N TYR A 30 -28.74 -43.69 9.03
CA TYR A 30 -29.23 -42.81 10.07
C TYR A 30 -28.16 -41.77 10.40
N HIS A 31 -28.61 -40.56 10.74
CA HIS A 31 -27.77 -39.49 11.26
C HIS A 31 -28.45 -38.83 12.44
N SER A 32 -27.82 -38.88 13.63
CA SER A 32 -28.30 -38.21 14.81
C SER A 32 -27.90 -36.73 14.80
N THR A 33 -28.87 -35.84 15.00
CA THR A 33 -28.60 -34.40 15.06
C THR A 33 -28.05 -33.98 16.43
N GLY A 34 -28.24 -34.77 17.47
CA GLY A 34 -27.97 -34.39 18.85
C GLY A 34 -28.95 -33.36 19.43
N ILE A 35 -29.94 -32.92 18.66
CA ILE A 35 -30.90 -31.88 19.04
C ILE A 35 -32.08 -32.53 19.78
N GLN A 36 -32.27 -32.09 20.99
CA GLN A 36 -33.41 -32.49 21.87
C GLN A 36 -34.58 -31.53 21.63
N ALA A 37 -35.51 -31.90 20.75
CA ALA A 37 -36.71 -31.14 20.45
C ALA A 37 -37.76 -32.02 19.81
N LEU A 38 -39.02 -31.59 19.83
CA LEU A 38 -40.08 -32.20 19.05
C LEU A 38 -40.01 -31.73 17.59
N PRO A 39 -40.32 -32.57 16.59
CA PRO A 39 -40.36 -32.15 15.19
C PRO A 39 -41.27 -30.93 14.96
N GLU A 40 -42.36 -30.83 15.70
CA GLU A 40 -43.32 -29.71 15.63
C GLU A 40 -42.72 -28.38 16.11
N ASP A 41 -41.69 -28.40 16.94
CA ASP A 41 -40.98 -27.18 17.39
C ASP A 41 -40.20 -26.53 16.25
N ALA A 42 -39.79 -27.31 15.23
CA ALA A 42 -39.11 -26.79 14.07
C ALA A 42 -40.00 -25.89 13.21
N GLU A 43 -41.32 -26.09 13.24
CA GLU A 43 -42.25 -25.21 12.52
C GLU A 43 -42.38 -23.83 13.15
N ARG A 44 -42.18 -23.76 14.45
CA ARG A 44 -42.33 -22.53 15.27
C ARG A 44 -41.02 -21.78 15.50
N ASN A 45 -39.87 -22.43 15.28
CA ASN A 45 -38.56 -21.87 15.56
C ASN A 45 -37.67 -21.88 14.30
N GLN A 46 -37.50 -20.71 13.68
CA GLN A 46 -36.72 -20.55 12.45
C GLN A 46 -35.25 -20.97 12.63
N ARG A 47 -34.63 -20.76 13.79
CA ARG A 47 -33.25 -21.17 14.08
C ARG A 47 -33.12 -22.69 14.11
N LEU A 48 -34.03 -23.36 14.80
CA LEU A 48 -34.09 -24.83 14.88
C LEU A 48 -34.32 -25.44 13.49
N ARG A 49 -35.22 -24.87 12.69
CA ARG A 49 -35.44 -25.24 11.27
C ARG A 49 -34.18 -25.16 10.46
N SER A 50 -33.45 -24.04 10.55
CA SER A 50 -32.19 -23.82 9.83
C SER A 50 -31.11 -24.82 10.22
N GLU A 51 -31.02 -25.17 11.49
CA GLU A 51 -30.07 -26.15 12.03
C GLU A 51 -30.40 -27.57 11.57
N LEU A 52 -31.65 -27.95 11.56
CA LEU A 52 -32.11 -29.25 11.04
C LEU A 52 -31.91 -29.37 9.51
N GLU A 53 -32.20 -28.33 8.76
CA GLU A 53 -31.90 -28.30 7.32
C GLU A 53 -30.37 -28.42 7.03
N TYR A 54 -29.52 -27.86 7.89
CA TYR A 54 -28.08 -28.04 7.82
C TYR A 54 -27.65 -29.50 7.95
N HIS A 55 -28.20 -30.22 8.95
CA HIS A 55 -27.95 -31.65 9.16
C HIS A 55 -28.42 -32.49 7.96
N LYS A 56 -29.62 -32.21 7.46
CA LYS A 56 -30.18 -32.87 6.27
C LYS A 56 -29.31 -32.69 5.03
N LEU A 57 -28.85 -31.47 4.78
CA LEU A 57 -27.94 -31.16 3.68
C LEU A 57 -26.58 -31.84 3.84
N ALA A 58 -26.05 -31.94 5.06
CA ALA A 58 -24.80 -32.65 5.33
C ALA A 58 -24.93 -34.14 5.00
N MET A 59 -26.04 -34.74 5.34
CA MET A 59 -26.38 -36.14 5.06
C MET A 59 -26.47 -36.41 3.55
N CYS A 60 -27.22 -35.58 2.80
CA CYS A 60 -27.28 -35.66 1.34
C CYS A 60 -25.91 -35.59 0.68
N LYS A 61 -25.09 -34.65 1.11
CA LYS A 61 -23.76 -34.47 0.56
C LYS A 61 -22.81 -35.63 0.87
N ALA A 62 -22.83 -36.12 2.10
CA ALA A 62 -22.02 -37.28 2.47
C ALA A 62 -22.39 -38.49 1.60
N TYR A 63 -23.67 -38.75 1.41
CA TYR A 63 -24.17 -39.82 0.56
C TYR A 63 -23.71 -39.67 -0.90
N THR A 64 -23.92 -38.51 -1.51
CA THR A 64 -23.46 -38.21 -2.86
C THR A 64 -21.96 -38.37 -3.04
N LEU A 65 -21.16 -37.92 -2.05
CA LEU A 65 -19.71 -38.07 -2.08
C LEU A 65 -19.27 -39.52 -2.00
N MET A 66 -19.95 -40.34 -1.18
CA MET A 66 -19.66 -41.78 -1.09
C MET A 66 -19.95 -42.49 -2.42
N GLN A 67 -21.09 -42.19 -3.06
CA GLN A 67 -21.43 -42.71 -4.39
C GLN A 67 -20.41 -42.31 -5.46
N LEU A 68 -20.05 -40.99 -5.53
CA LEU A 68 -19.09 -40.48 -6.51
C LEU A 68 -17.70 -41.09 -6.32
N LYS A 69 -17.28 -41.33 -5.09
CA LYS A 69 -15.97 -41.91 -4.77
C LYS A 69 -15.96 -43.41 -4.73
N ARG A 70 -17.11 -44.07 -5.05
CA ARG A 70 -17.31 -45.53 -5.00
C ARG A 70 -16.84 -46.12 -3.66
N MET A 71 -17.16 -45.44 -2.56
CA MET A 71 -16.82 -45.88 -1.21
C MET A 71 -17.77 -46.98 -0.75
N ASP A 72 -17.30 -47.77 0.22
CA ASP A 72 -18.16 -48.78 0.86
C ASP A 72 -19.33 -48.08 1.58
N MET A 73 -20.56 -48.50 1.22
CA MET A 73 -21.82 -47.92 1.68
C MET A 73 -22.25 -48.61 3.00
N ASN A 74 -21.52 -48.31 4.09
CA ASN A 74 -21.90 -48.79 5.41
C ASN A 74 -22.18 -47.60 6.37
N SER A 75 -23.02 -47.87 7.37
CA SER A 75 -23.52 -46.85 8.29
C SER A 75 -22.42 -46.13 9.07
N ARG A 76 -21.31 -46.82 9.40
CA ARG A 76 -20.20 -46.23 10.15
C ARG A 76 -19.40 -45.24 9.28
N ILE A 77 -19.10 -45.61 8.03
CA ILE A 77 -18.41 -44.74 7.07
C ILE A 77 -19.31 -43.56 6.72
N PHE A 78 -20.62 -43.81 6.55
CA PHE A 78 -21.57 -42.75 6.27
C PHE A 78 -21.63 -41.70 7.39
N GLU A 79 -21.77 -42.11 8.67
CA GLU A 79 -21.78 -41.17 9.79
C GLU A 79 -20.48 -40.41 9.95
N MET A 80 -19.33 -41.06 9.72
CA MET A 80 -18.03 -40.40 9.67
C MET A 80 -17.95 -39.35 8.52
N MET A 81 -18.51 -39.65 7.36
CA MET A 81 -18.55 -38.71 6.23
C MET A 81 -19.51 -37.55 6.50
N VAL A 82 -20.65 -37.78 7.15
CA VAL A 82 -21.53 -36.69 7.59
C VAL A 82 -20.80 -35.80 8.57
N GLY A 83 -20.10 -36.34 9.55
CA GLY A 83 -19.29 -35.58 10.50
C GLY A 83 -18.20 -34.76 9.80
N GLN A 84 -17.48 -35.33 8.80
CA GLN A 84 -16.50 -34.60 8.02
C GLN A 84 -17.14 -33.46 7.20
N VAL A 85 -18.30 -33.73 6.58
CA VAL A 85 -19.03 -32.70 5.83
C VAL A 85 -19.50 -31.58 6.78
N MET A 86 -19.95 -31.89 7.97
CA MET A 86 -20.35 -30.89 8.98
C MET A 86 -19.15 -30.08 9.49
N THR A 87 -18.03 -30.76 9.78
CA THR A 87 -16.79 -30.10 10.26
C THR A 87 -16.16 -29.20 9.18
N ASN A 88 -16.17 -29.65 7.94
CA ASN A 88 -15.64 -28.90 6.80
C ASN A 88 -16.62 -27.87 6.23
N GLY A 89 -17.77 -27.75 6.84
CA GLY A 89 -18.92 -27.00 6.38
C GLY A 89 -19.71 -27.78 5.34
N VAL A 90 -21.05 -27.75 5.43
CA VAL A 90 -21.93 -28.19 4.35
C VAL A 90 -21.77 -27.19 3.21
N GLY A 91 -20.68 -27.30 2.51
CA GLY A 91 -20.48 -26.56 1.27
C GLY A 91 -21.30 -27.18 0.13
N PHE A 92 -22.59 -27.40 0.32
CA PHE A 92 -23.54 -27.03 -0.69
C PHE A 92 -23.66 -25.51 -0.53
N VAL A 93 -22.79 -24.86 -1.20
CA VAL A 93 -23.25 -23.81 -2.04
C VAL A 93 -24.43 -24.41 -2.82
N THR A 94 -25.69 -24.33 -2.30
CA THR A 94 -26.74 -23.93 -3.22
C THR A 94 -26.01 -22.89 -4.04
N ARG A 95 -25.93 -23.02 -5.38
CA ARG A 95 -25.42 -21.99 -6.26
C ARG A 95 -26.28 -20.72 -6.09
N LYS A 96 -26.26 -20.05 -4.97
CA LYS A 96 -25.95 -18.66 -4.92
C LYS A 96 -24.53 -18.65 -5.47
N THR A 97 -24.43 -18.53 -6.77
CA THR A 97 -23.18 -18.22 -7.44
C THR A 97 -22.59 -17.12 -6.60
N GLY A 98 -21.65 -17.50 -5.71
CA GLY A 98 -21.06 -16.57 -4.79
C GLY A 98 -20.56 -15.45 -5.66
N GLU A 99 -20.79 -14.21 -5.29
CA GLU A 99 -20.38 -13.09 -6.13
C GLU A 99 -18.96 -13.34 -6.64
N PRO A 100 -18.68 -13.23 -7.94
CA PRO A 100 -17.35 -13.47 -8.49
C PRO A 100 -16.31 -12.67 -7.72
N VAL A 101 -15.17 -13.27 -7.39
CA VAL A 101 -14.13 -12.63 -6.55
C VAL A 101 -13.72 -11.25 -7.06
N CYS A 102 -13.69 -11.03 -8.37
CA CYS A 102 -13.37 -9.72 -8.94
C CYS A 102 -14.48 -8.69 -8.68
N ARG A 103 -15.76 -9.08 -8.74
CA ARG A 103 -16.89 -8.19 -8.44
C ARG A 103 -16.89 -7.83 -6.96
N ARG A 104 -16.69 -8.81 -6.08
CA ARG A 104 -16.61 -8.59 -4.64
C ARG A 104 -15.42 -7.68 -4.26
N LEU A 105 -14.26 -7.86 -4.92
CA LEU A 105 -13.10 -6.99 -4.73
C LEU A 105 -13.37 -5.56 -5.19
N LEU A 106 -14.02 -5.37 -6.32
CA LEU A 106 -14.39 -4.02 -6.80
C LEU A 106 -15.37 -3.36 -5.83
N ARG A 107 -16.38 -4.08 -5.36
CA ARG A 107 -17.32 -3.58 -4.36
C ARG A 107 -16.62 -3.17 -3.07
N TYR A 108 -15.70 -3.99 -2.54
CA TYR A 108 -14.88 -3.65 -1.38
C TYR A 108 -14.10 -2.34 -1.57
N ILE A 109 -13.53 -2.13 -2.76
CA ILE A 109 -12.78 -0.91 -3.09
C ILE A 109 -13.72 0.30 -3.18
N GLU A 110 -14.90 0.13 -3.76
CA GLU A 110 -15.92 1.18 -3.88
C GLU A 110 -16.50 1.59 -2.53
N GLU A 111 -16.80 0.63 -1.66
CA GLU A 111 -17.24 0.86 -0.29
C GLU A 111 -16.20 1.66 0.49
N ALA A 112 -14.93 1.20 0.49
CA ALA A 112 -13.84 1.90 1.16
C ALA A 112 -13.62 3.34 0.65
N TYR A 113 -13.88 3.59 -0.64
CA TYR A 113 -13.80 4.94 -1.21
C TYR A 113 -15.00 5.81 -0.82
N ARG A 114 -16.21 5.29 -0.89
CA ARG A 114 -17.45 5.98 -0.51
C ARG A 114 -17.44 6.36 0.96
N ASP A 115 -16.97 5.46 1.82
CA ASP A 115 -16.89 5.66 3.28
C ASP A 115 -15.68 6.54 3.69
N GLY A 116 -14.91 7.05 2.72
CA GLY A 116 -13.78 7.95 2.97
C GLY A 116 -12.53 7.27 3.55
N VAL A 117 -12.53 5.95 3.71
CA VAL A 117 -11.37 5.16 4.22
C VAL A 117 -10.17 5.30 3.29
N ILE A 118 -10.41 5.35 1.99
CA ILE A 118 -9.37 5.58 0.98
C ILE A 118 -9.67 6.81 0.13
N GLY A 119 -8.61 7.52 -0.31
CA GLY A 119 -8.74 8.63 -1.25
C GLY A 119 -8.73 8.17 -2.71
N LEU A 120 -9.11 9.07 -3.64
CA LEU A 120 -9.19 8.82 -5.09
C LEU A 120 -7.92 8.17 -5.67
N GLY A 121 -6.73 8.64 -5.27
CA GLY A 121 -5.47 8.06 -5.74
C GLY A 121 -5.31 6.58 -5.34
N ARG A 122 -5.73 6.20 -4.13
CA ARG A 122 -5.70 4.81 -3.66
C ARG A 122 -6.78 3.97 -4.35
N TYR A 123 -7.97 4.52 -4.51
CA TYR A 123 -9.07 3.92 -5.28
C TYR A 123 -8.61 3.52 -6.69
N ASN A 124 -8.03 4.45 -7.45
CA ASN A 124 -7.54 4.19 -8.80
C ASN A 124 -6.47 3.08 -8.85
N VAL A 125 -5.55 3.07 -7.88
CA VAL A 125 -4.51 2.04 -7.78
C VAL A 125 -5.13 0.67 -7.50
N LEU A 126 -6.05 0.57 -6.54
CA LEU A 126 -6.68 -0.71 -6.18
C LEU A 126 -7.59 -1.23 -7.30
N THR A 127 -8.35 -0.36 -7.97
CA THR A 127 -9.15 -0.71 -9.15
C THR A 127 -8.27 -1.24 -10.29
N GLY A 128 -7.08 -0.66 -10.49
CA GLY A 128 -6.10 -1.18 -11.44
C GLY A 128 -5.64 -2.61 -11.11
N LYS A 129 -5.45 -2.91 -9.82
CA LYS A 129 -5.10 -4.26 -9.34
C LYS A 129 -6.25 -5.25 -9.48
N ALA A 130 -7.48 -4.83 -9.18
CA ALA A 130 -8.67 -5.65 -9.39
C ALA A 130 -8.85 -6.03 -10.86
N ARG A 131 -8.63 -5.09 -11.79
CA ARG A 131 -8.63 -5.37 -13.23
C ARG A 131 -7.52 -6.33 -13.65
N LYS A 132 -6.35 -6.29 -13.01
CA LYS A 132 -5.27 -7.24 -13.25
C LYS A 132 -5.67 -8.64 -12.81
N LEU A 133 -6.26 -8.80 -11.63
CA LEU A 133 -6.82 -10.07 -11.17
C LEU A 133 -7.90 -10.58 -12.12
N GLN A 134 -8.77 -9.71 -12.60
CA GLN A 134 -9.81 -10.06 -13.57
C GLN A 134 -9.22 -10.61 -14.88
N ARG A 135 -8.18 -9.97 -15.44
CA ARG A 135 -7.49 -10.48 -16.63
C ARG A 135 -6.93 -11.88 -16.41
N PHE A 136 -6.25 -12.08 -15.26
CA PHE A 136 -5.72 -13.39 -14.89
C PHE A 136 -6.82 -14.46 -14.87
N LEU A 137 -7.95 -14.19 -14.23
CA LEU A 137 -9.05 -15.16 -14.12
C LEU A 137 -9.73 -15.40 -15.46
N ILE A 138 -9.85 -14.40 -16.33
CA ILE A 138 -10.36 -14.57 -17.69
C ILE A 138 -9.43 -15.49 -18.50
N ILE A 139 -8.12 -15.25 -18.46
CA ILE A 139 -7.11 -16.07 -19.16
C ILE A 139 -7.14 -17.52 -18.68
N LYS A 140 -7.43 -17.74 -17.40
CA LYS A 140 -7.55 -19.08 -16.80
C LYS A 140 -8.93 -19.74 -17.01
N GLY A 141 -9.90 -19.04 -17.61
CA GLY A 141 -11.28 -19.54 -17.73
C GLY A 141 -12.05 -19.57 -16.41
N LEU A 142 -11.60 -18.80 -15.41
CA LEU A 142 -12.11 -18.79 -14.03
C LEU A 142 -12.83 -17.48 -13.68
N SER A 143 -13.39 -16.76 -14.64
CA SER A 143 -13.98 -15.43 -14.45
C SER A 143 -15.15 -15.40 -13.45
N ALA A 144 -15.85 -16.53 -13.26
CA ALA A 144 -16.98 -16.68 -12.36
C ALA A 144 -16.61 -17.24 -10.98
N ILE A 145 -15.33 -17.50 -10.68
CA ILE A 145 -14.89 -18.07 -9.41
C ILE A 145 -15.30 -17.18 -8.24
N SER A 146 -15.88 -17.77 -7.22
CA SER A 146 -16.27 -17.08 -5.98
C SER A 146 -15.09 -16.85 -5.03
N VAL A 147 -15.27 -16.00 -4.01
CA VAL A 147 -14.23 -15.76 -2.99
C VAL A 147 -13.90 -17.01 -2.18
N GLN A 148 -14.86 -17.92 -1.99
CA GLN A 148 -14.70 -19.18 -1.26
C GLN A 148 -13.85 -20.20 -2.04
N GLU A 149 -13.92 -20.14 -3.36
CA GLU A 149 -13.20 -21.04 -4.26
C GLU A 149 -11.79 -20.57 -4.60
N PHE A 150 -11.42 -19.33 -4.21
CA PHE A 150 -10.11 -18.76 -4.48
C PHE A 150 -9.05 -19.39 -3.55
N THR A 151 -8.27 -20.33 -4.07
CA THR A 151 -7.32 -21.13 -3.29
C THR A 151 -5.93 -20.46 -3.14
N SER A 152 -5.11 -21.00 -2.23
CA SER A 152 -3.68 -20.63 -2.11
C SER A 152 -2.88 -20.94 -3.37
N ASP A 153 -3.23 -22.01 -4.09
CA ASP A 153 -2.53 -22.38 -5.33
C ASP A 153 -2.86 -21.38 -6.44
N LEU A 154 -4.12 -20.99 -6.56
CA LEU A 154 -4.55 -19.95 -7.49
C LEU A 154 -3.89 -18.60 -7.17
N LEU A 155 -3.68 -18.29 -5.87
CA LEU A 155 -2.92 -17.12 -5.45
C LEU A 155 -1.47 -17.17 -5.92
N MET A 156 -0.83 -18.35 -5.85
CA MET A 156 0.55 -18.52 -6.32
C MET A 156 0.65 -18.46 -7.85
N GLU A 157 -0.36 -18.95 -8.56
CA GLU A 157 -0.44 -18.78 -10.01
C GLU A 157 -0.66 -17.31 -10.40
N TYR A 158 -1.52 -16.59 -9.67
CA TYR A 158 -1.69 -15.16 -9.87
C TYR A 158 -0.37 -14.40 -9.65
N ARG A 159 0.41 -14.76 -8.61
CA ARG A 159 1.73 -14.18 -8.40
C ARG A 159 2.65 -14.36 -9.60
N LYS A 160 2.70 -15.56 -10.19
CA LYS A 160 3.48 -15.82 -11.42
C LYS A 160 2.97 -14.99 -12.59
N PHE A 161 1.64 -14.94 -12.78
CA PHE A 161 1.03 -14.12 -13.80
C PHE A 161 1.41 -12.63 -13.67
N VAL A 162 1.42 -12.07 -12.46
CA VAL A 162 1.79 -10.65 -12.25
C VAL A 162 3.23 -10.37 -12.71
N TYR A 163 4.16 -11.30 -12.51
CA TYR A 163 5.52 -11.17 -13.04
C TYR A 163 5.54 -11.14 -14.55
N ASP A 164 4.82 -12.04 -15.17
CA ASP A 164 4.94 -12.40 -16.57
C ASP A 164 3.75 -11.92 -17.41
N GLU A 165 2.93 -11.00 -16.89
CA GLU A 165 1.73 -10.46 -17.54
C GLU A 165 2.03 -9.93 -18.96
N TYR A 166 3.24 -9.41 -19.21
CA TYR A 166 3.65 -8.88 -20.50
C TYR A 166 3.64 -9.94 -21.63
N LEU A 167 3.81 -11.24 -21.30
CA LEU A 167 3.78 -12.35 -22.26
C LEU A 167 2.36 -12.61 -22.79
N TYR A 168 1.34 -12.22 -22.04
CA TYR A 168 -0.06 -12.45 -22.39
C TYR A 168 -0.66 -11.32 -23.24
N VAL A 169 0.02 -10.18 -23.36
CA VAL A 169 -0.51 -9.01 -24.09
C VAL A 169 -0.78 -9.31 -25.56
N SER A 170 0.15 -9.99 -26.23
CA SER A 170 0.01 -10.38 -27.64
C SER A 170 -1.00 -11.49 -27.85
N GLN A 171 -1.14 -12.41 -26.88
CA GLN A 171 -2.05 -13.54 -26.95
C GLN A 171 -3.51 -13.14 -26.70
N PHE A 172 -3.75 -12.13 -25.87
CA PHE A 172 -5.08 -11.66 -25.45
C PHE A 172 -5.26 -10.16 -25.68
N PRO A 173 -5.11 -9.63 -26.89
CA PRO A 173 -5.11 -8.18 -27.13
C PRO A 173 -6.39 -7.46 -26.68
N LYS A 174 -7.53 -8.15 -26.68
CA LYS A 174 -8.82 -7.61 -26.23
C LYS A 174 -8.84 -7.28 -24.72
N LEU A 175 -7.99 -7.91 -23.92
CA LEU A 175 -7.87 -7.63 -22.49
C LEU A 175 -6.99 -6.41 -22.19
N TYR A 176 -6.28 -5.91 -23.18
CA TYR A 176 -5.34 -4.78 -23.05
C TYR A 176 -5.68 -3.67 -24.07
N PRO A 177 -6.88 -3.07 -23.98
CA PRO A 177 -7.31 -2.07 -24.93
C PRO A 177 -6.36 -0.86 -24.90
N LYS A 178 -6.00 -0.37 -26.10
CA LYS A 178 -5.26 0.88 -26.25
C LYS A 178 -6.19 2.03 -25.88
N GLY A 179 -5.73 2.91 -24.99
CA GLY A 179 -6.53 4.04 -24.55
C GLY A 179 -5.77 4.95 -23.59
N GLU A 180 -6.32 6.12 -23.31
CA GLU A 180 -5.72 7.13 -22.47
C GLU A 180 -5.30 6.61 -21.09
N GLY A 181 -4.01 6.72 -20.78
CA GLY A 181 -3.43 6.40 -19.48
C GLY A 181 -3.35 4.90 -19.13
N ARG A 182 -3.71 3.99 -20.04
CA ARG A 182 -3.60 2.55 -19.87
C ARG A 182 -2.52 2.00 -20.79
N HIS A 183 -1.36 1.69 -20.23
CA HIS A 183 -0.29 1.04 -20.98
C HIS A 183 -0.27 -0.45 -20.62
N ALA A 184 -0.36 -1.31 -21.65
CA ALA A 184 -0.09 -2.72 -21.48
C ALA A 184 1.34 -2.94 -20.93
N PRO A 185 1.55 -3.92 -20.06
CA PRO A 185 2.91 -4.22 -19.57
C PRO A 185 3.80 -4.64 -20.74
N ARG A 186 5.03 -4.09 -20.78
CA ARG A 186 5.98 -4.34 -21.88
C ARG A 186 7.17 -5.20 -21.46
N ARG A 187 7.31 -5.46 -20.18
CA ARG A 187 8.43 -6.21 -19.58
C ARG A 187 7.99 -6.85 -18.28
N ARG A 188 8.81 -7.75 -17.78
CA ARG A 188 8.63 -8.39 -16.48
C ARG A 188 8.44 -7.39 -15.36
N CYS A 189 7.52 -7.69 -14.46
CA CYS A 189 7.18 -6.83 -13.33
C CYS A 189 8.24 -6.94 -12.23
N LYS A 190 8.57 -5.82 -11.56
CA LYS A 190 9.50 -5.84 -10.41
C LYS A 190 8.85 -6.49 -9.19
N ASP A 191 9.66 -7.13 -8.34
CA ASP A 191 9.23 -7.75 -7.08
C ASP A 191 8.39 -6.83 -6.21
N THR A 192 8.82 -5.56 -6.09
CA THR A 192 8.07 -4.53 -5.35
C THR A 192 6.63 -4.38 -5.83
N THR A 193 6.38 -4.44 -7.13
CA THR A 193 5.03 -4.33 -7.72
C THR A 193 4.21 -5.57 -7.40
N VAL A 194 4.81 -6.76 -7.57
CA VAL A 194 4.15 -8.03 -7.25
C VAL A 194 3.74 -8.08 -5.79
N VAL A 195 4.64 -7.75 -4.88
CA VAL A 195 4.35 -7.71 -3.44
C VAL A 195 3.27 -6.69 -3.12
N HIS A 196 3.25 -5.53 -3.77
CA HIS A 196 2.17 -4.55 -3.59
C HIS A 196 0.81 -5.06 -4.09
N ASP A 197 0.78 -5.86 -5.16
CA ASP A 197 -0.45 -6.50 -5.64
C ASP A 197 -0.93 -7.56 -4.64
N LEU A 198 -0.03 -8.42 -4.16
CA LEU A 198 -0.34 -9.41 -3.13
C LEU A 198 -0.81 -8.77 -1.81
N LYS A 199 -0.19 -7.68 -1.35
CA LYS A 199 -0.63 -6.95 -0.14
C LYS A 199 -2.05 -6.38 -0.28
N ALA A 200 -2.44 -5.96 -1.48
CA ALA A 200 -3.81 -5.50 -1.71
C ALA A 200 -4.83 -6.64 -1.61
N LEU A 201 -4.51 -7.81 -2.20
CA LEU A 201 -5.34 -9.01 -2.07
C LEU A 201 -5.35 -9.54 -0.62
N GLN A 202 -4.21 -9.48 0.08
CA GLN A 202 -4.15 -9.90 1.47
C GLN A 202 -5.08 -9.07 2.37
N ALA A 203 -5.12 -7.74 2.17
CA ALA A 203 -6.03 -6.87 2.90
C ALA A 203 -7.49 -7.21 2.59
N PHE A 204 -7.83 -7.45 1.33
CA PHE A 204 -9.16 -7.85 0.91
C PHE A 204 -9.59 -9.19 1.52
N PHE A 205 -8.78 -10.25 1.40
CA PHE A 205 -9.12 -11.55 1.96
C PHE A 205 -9.12 -11.58 3.49
N ARG A 206 -8.37 -10.69 4.14
CA ARG A 206 -8.45 -10.51 5.58
C ARG A 206 -9.79 -9.90 5.97
N GLU A 207 -10.26 -8.89 5.30
CA GLU A 207 -11.58 -8.30 5.51
C GLU A 207 -12.69 -9.34 5.37
N LEU A 208 -12.65 -10.17 4.31
CA LEU A 208 -13.63 -11.24 4.11
C LEU A 208 -13.60 -12.31 5.23
N GLU A 209 -12.43 -12.57 5.80
CA GLU A 209 -12.28 -13.46 6.95
C GLU A 209 -12.81 -12.81 8.23
N ASP A 210 -12.48 -11.54 8.48
CA ASP A 210 -12.91 -10.78 9.64
C ASP A 210 -14.46 -10.58 9.65
N THR A 211 -15.08 -10.47 8.46
CA THR A 211 -16.55 -10.39 8.29
C THR A 211 -17.26 -11.74 8.22
N GLY A 212 -16.50 -12.84 8.23
CA GLY A 212 -17.06 -14.19 8.15
C GLY A 212 -17.52 -14.63 6.76
N GLU A 213 -17.28 -13.86 5.71
CA GLU A 213 -17.62 -14.25 4.33
C GLU A 213 -16.80 -15.45 3.86
N ILE A 214 -15.58 -15.61 4.36
CA ILE A 214 -14.75 -16.79 4.17
C ILE A 214 -14.25 -17.31 5.52
N ARG A 215 -14.09 -18.62 5.65
CA ARG A 215 -13.59 -19.25 6.87
C ARG A 215 -12.10 -18.95 7.12
N CYS A 216 -11.30 -18.91 6.08
CA CYS A 216 -9.86 -18.76 6.17
C CYS A 216 -9.30 -18.10 4.89
N SER A 217 -8.49 -17.10 5.08
CA SER A 217 -7.78 -16.42 3.97
C SER A 217 -6.84 -17.38 3.24
N PRO A 218 -6.77 -17.36 1.89
CA PRO A 218 -5.83 -18.17 1.11
C PRO A 218 -4.37 -17.91 1.50
N PHE A 219 -4.05 -16.73 2.04
CA PHE A 219 -2.72 -16.41 2.54
C PHE A 219 -2.34 -17.19 3.81
N LYS A 220 -3.29 -17.55 4.66
CA LYS A 220 -3.04 -18.33 5.89
C LYS A 220 -2.77 -19.80 5.59
N LYS A 221 -3.21 -20.31 4.44
CA LYS A 221 -2.93 -21.69 3.98
C LYS A 221 -1.52 -21.86 3.41
N ILE A 222 -0.78 -20.78 3.21
CA ILE A 222 0.63 -20.80 2.83
C ILE A 222 1.48 -20.84 4.10
N SER A 223 2.54 -21.67 4.16
CA SER A 223 3.43 -21.72 5.31
C SER A 223 3.99 -20.34 5.65
N SER A 224 4.22 -20.08 6.93
CA SER A 224 4.70 -18.77 7.43
C SER A 224 6.02 -18.34 6.77
N GLU A 225 6.92 -19.28 6.56
CA GLU A 225 8.21 -19.05 5.90
C GLU A 225 8.02 -18.64 4.43
N LYS A 226 7.26 -19.44 3.65
CA LYS A 226 6.98 -19.15 2.25
C LYS A 226 6.21 -17.82 2.09
N ARG A 227 5.24 -17.55 2.98
CA ARG A 227 4.51 -16.28 2.99
C ARG A 227 5.44 -15.11 3.27
N ARG A 228 6.37 -15.21 4.23
CA ARG A 228 7.38 -14.18 4.52
C ARG A 228 8.24 -13.92 3.28
N SER A 229 8.73 -14.98 2.64
CA SER A 229 9.55 -14.87 1.42
C SER A 229 8.80 -14.14 0.28
N ILE A 230 7.58 -14.56 -0.06
CA ILE A 230 6.83 -13.95 -1.19
C ILE A 230 6.31 -12.55 -0.91
N MET A 231 6.24 -12.13 0.35
CA MET A 231 5.79 -10.80 0.78
C MET A 231 6.95 -9.86 1.14
N HIS A 232 8.17 -10.36 1.08
CA HIS A 232 9.37 -9.57 1.33
C HIS A 232 9.68 -8.66 0.14
N VAL A 233 10.05 -7.42 0.43
CA VAL A 233 10.48 -6.44 -0.58
C VAL A 233 11.92 -6.07 -0.28
N MET A 234 12.79 -6.32 -1.22
CA MET A 234 14.12 -5.72 -1.21
C MET A 234 14.04 -4.33 -1.85
N TYR A 235 14.54 -3.34 -1.15
CA TYR A 235 14.65 -1.98 -1.67
C TYR A 235 16.08 -1.72 -2.07
N ASP A 236 16.27 -1.08 -3.23
CA ASP A 236 17.58 -0.54 -3.62
C ASP A 236 18.08 0.43 -2.53
N ALA A 237 19.39 0.52 -2.37
CA ALA A 237 20.00 1.57 -1.58
C ALA A 237 19.48 2.95 -2.02
N PRO A 238 19.24 3.88 -1.10
CA PRO A 238 18.69 5.18 -1.44
C PRO A 238 19.70 5.97 -2.28
N VAL A 239 19.26 6.41 -3.45
CA VAL A 239 20.04 7.33 -4.31
C VAL A 239 19.76 8.76 -3.86
N PHE A 240 20.80 9.53 -3.58
CA PHE A 240 20.77 10.94 -3.15
C PHE A 240 22.01 11.69 -3.67
N LEU A 241 21.98 13.02 -3.67
CA LEU A 241 23.14 13.85 -3.95
C LEU A 241 23.92 14.09 -2.66
N LYS A 242 25.25 14.18 -2.77
CA LYS A 242 26.09 14.71 -1.70
C LYS A 242 25.97 16.23 -1.62
N ALA A 243 26.34 16.84 -0.48
CA ALA A 243 26.25 18.29 -0.30
C ALA A 243 27.03 19.08 -1.35
N GLU A 244 28.25 18.62 -1.69
CA GLU A 244 29.04 19.24 -2.76
C GLU A 244 28.37 19.12 -4.15
N GLU A 245 27.66 18.02 -4.42
CA GLU A 245 26.91 17.85 -5.68
C GLU A 245 25.72 18.82 -5.72
N VAL A 246 25.03 19.03 -4.61
CA VAL A 246 23.94 20.04 -4.51
C VAL A 246 24.49 21.45 -4.75
N ARG A 247 25.60 21.83 -4.09
CA ARG A 247 26.26 23.13 -4.31
C ARG A 247 26.72 23.31 -5.76
N ARG A 248 27.22 22.24 -6.40
CA ARG A 248 27.57 22.27 -7.82
C ARG A 248 26.36 22.60 -8.69
N VAL A 249 25.22 21.93 -8.46
CA VAL A 249 23.97 22.25 -9.18
C VAL A 249 23.53 23.70 -8.90
N MET A 250 23.62 24.18 -7.67
CA MET A 250 23.26 25.56 -7.32
C MET A 250 24.12 26.59 -8.08
N ASN A 251 25.41 26.36 -8.18
CA ASN A 251 26.37 27.32 -8.71
C ASN A 251 26.59 27.22 -10.25
N THR A 252 26.18 26.13 -10.87
CA THR A 252 26.33 25.95 -12.32
C THR A 252 25.34 26.85 -13.07
N ALA A 253 25.83 27.74 -13.93
CA ALA A 253 25.00 28.46 -14.88
C ALA A 253 24.39 27.46 -15.89
N VAL A 254 23.10 27.52 -16.13
CA VAL A 254 22.38 26.58 -17.00
C VAL A 254 21.65 27.34 -18.12
N PRO A 255 21.41 26.69 -19.26
CA PRO A 255 20.57 27.25 -20.31
C PRO A 255 19.16 27.60 -19.80
N PRO A 256 18.48 28.59 -20.40
CA PRO A 256 17.16 29.06 -19.97
C PRO A 256 16.11 27.96 -19.86
N GLU A 257 16.13 26.97 -20.75
CA GLU A 257 15.22 25.83 -20.77
C GLU A 257 15.39 24.88 -19.56
N LEU A 258 16.55 24.88 -18.91
CA LEU A 258 16.84 24.10 -17.73
C LEU A 258 16.68 24.91 -16.43
N GLN A 259 16.57 26.23 -16.49
CA GLN A 259 16.54 27.10 -15.33
C GLN A 259 15.38 26.76 -14.38
N GLN A 260 14.17 26.60 -14.91
CA GLN A 260 13.01 26.23 -14.12
C GLN A 260 13.20 24.86 -13.43
N THR A 261 13.79 23.88 -14.13
CA THR A 261 14.07 22.56 -13.55
C THR A 261 15.10 22.67 -12.41
N LYS A 262 16.13 23.49 -12.59
CA LYS A 262 17.13 23.78 -11.56
C LYS A 262 16.47 24.42 -10.34
N ASP A 263 15.67 25.45 -10.53
CA ASP A 263 14.97 26.14 -9.45
C ASP A 263 14.09 25.21 -8.63
N VAL A 264 13.25 24.41 -9.30
CA VAL A 264 12.39 23.41 -8.66
C VAL A 264 13.22 22.38 -7.91
N PHE A 265 14.33 21.92 -8.47
CA PHE A 265 15.17 20.90 -7.86
C PHE A 265 15.88 21.43 -6.61
N VAL A 266 16.53 22.61 -6.68
CA VAL A 266 17.24 23.24 -5.58
C VAL A 266 16.28 23.59 -4.47
N LEU A 267 15.15 24.23 -4.79
CA LEU A 267 14.11 24.55 -3.81
C LEU A 267 13.59 23.29 -3.12
N ASN A 268 13.37 22.20 -3.88
CA ASN A 268 12.90 20.95 -3.29
C ASN A 268 13.98 20.24 -2.44
N CYS A 269 15.26 20.42 -2.73
CA CYS A 269 16.36 19.98 -1.87
C CYS A 269 16.32 20.74 -0.53
N ALA A 270 16.08 22.06 -0.56
CA ALA A 270 15.99 22.86 0.65
C ALA A 270 14.73 22.58 1.47
N LEU A 271 13.57 22.36 0.84
CA LEU A 271 12.30 22.12 1.52
C LEU A 271 12.07 20.67 1.93
N GLY A 272 12.66 19.71 1.24
CA GLY A 272 12.45 18.28 1.49
C GLY A 272 11.01 17.80 1.31
N CYS A 273 10.11 18.61 0.79
CA CYS A 273 8.70 18.27 0.60
C CYS A 273 8.50 17.28 -0.58
N ARG A 274 7.30 16.70 -0.70
CA ARG A 274 6.99 15.92 -1.92
C ARG A 274 6.78 16.88 -3.08
N ILE A 275 7.21 16.49 -4.28
CA ILE A 275 7.05 17.33 -5.49
C ILE A 275 5.60 17.76 -5.73
N GLY A 276 4.61 16.95 -5.39
CA GLY A 276 3.20 17.31 -5.48
C GLY A 276 2.77 18.34 -4.42
N ASP A 277 3.43 18.40 -3.27
CA ASP A 277 3.22 19.43 -2.25
C ASP A 277 3.90 20.73 -2.68
N LEU A 278 5.15 20.67 -3.19
CA LEU A 278 5.85 21.83 -3.73
C LEU A 278 5.04 22.58 -4.80
N LYS A 279 4.42 21.85 -5.73
CA LYS A 279 3.61 22.43 -6.80
C LYS A 279 2.33 23.14 -6.33
N ARG A 280 1.92 22.90 -5.08
CA ARG A 280 0.76 23.55 -4.48
C ARG A 280 1.11 24.66 -3.52
N LEU A 281 2.40 24.89 -3.29
CA LEU A 281 2.84 26.04 -2.52
C LEU A 281 2.56 27.33 -3.29
N THR A 282 1.99 28.28 -2.63
CA THR A 282 1.66 29.62 -3.10
C THR A 282 2.30 30.65 -2.16
N MET A 283 2.38 31.90 -2.59
CA MET A 283 3.06 32.95 -1.78
C MET A 283 2.41 33.21 -0.44
N ASP A 284 1.12 32.94 -0.28
CA ASP A 284 0.39 33.02 1.00
C ASP A 284 0.86 31.97 2.04
N LYS A 285 1.62 30.97 1.61
CA LYS A 285 2.25 29.97 2.47
C LYS A 285 3.66 30.35 2.91
N VAL A 286 4.16 31.48 2.49
CA VAL A 286 5.46 32.03 2.91
C VAL A 286 5.24 33.03 4.04
N ALA A 287 5.89 32.78 5.16
CA ALA A 287 5.77 33.64 6.35
C ALA A 287 7.15 33.90 6.97
N VAL A 288 7.18 34.81 7.93
CA VAL A 288 8.40 35.16 8.69
C VAL A 288 8.10 35.07 10.17
N SER A 289 8.97 34.39 10.93
CA SER A 289 8.86 34.31 12.37
C SER A 289 9.24 35.65 13.02
N ASP A 290 8.97 35.84 14.33
CA ASP A 290 9.33 37.02 15.08
C ASP A 290 10.87 37.24 15.08
N ASP A 291 11.65 36.14 15.05
CA ASP A 291 13.13 36.19 14.96
C ASP A 291 13.62 36.48 13.53
N GLY A 292 12.74 36.68 12.58
CA GLY A 292 13.09 37.01 11.20
C GLY A 292 13.46 35.78 10.35
N ILE A 293 13.14 34.55 10.78
CA ILE A 293 13.35 33.34 9.99
C ILE A 293 12.23 33.23 8.94
N PRO A 294 12.54 33.28 7.65
CA PRO A 294 11.55 32.98 6.63
C PRO A 294 11.24 31.49 6.60
N PHE A 295 9.98 31.12 6.38
CA PHE A 295 9.56 29.72 6.32
C PHE A 295 8.35 29.54 5.41
N VAL A 296 8.14 28.31 4.94
CA VAL A 296 6.88 27.89 4.32
C VAL A 296 6.11 27.00 5.27
N HIS A 297 4.78 27.15 5.24
CA HIS A 297 3.89 26.31 6.03
C HIS A 297 2.85 25.65 5.13
N TYR A 298 2.59 24.36 5.36
CA TYR A 298 1.65 23.60 4.56
C TYR A 298 1.23 22.29 5.22
N ILE A 299 0.07 21.77 4.83
CA ILE A 299 -0.42 20.44 5.23
C ILE A 299 -0.12 19.45 4.11
N PRO A 300 0.68 18.38 4.36
CA PRO A 300 1.02 17.39 3.34
C PRO A 300 -0.19 16.61 2.84
N SER A 301 -0.50 16.71 1.57
CA SER A 301 -1.72 16.14 0.97
C SER A 301 -1.88 14.64 1.11
N LYS A 302 -0.77 13.90 1.09
CA LYS A 302 -0.83 12.43 1.15
C LYS A 302 -1.19 11.90 2.54
N THR A 303 -0.86 12.63 3.58
CA THR A 303 -1.06 12.23 4.99
C THR A 303 -2.18 12.98 5.67
N ALA A 304 -2.71 14.04 5.06
CA ALA A 304 -3.77 14.86 5.61
C ALA A 304 -5.05 14.08 6.01
N ARG A 305 -5.38 13.01 5.28
CA ARG A 305 -6.55 12.16 5.58
C ARG A 305 -6.29 11.06 6.60
N ALA A 306 -5.03 10.68 6.80
CA ALA A 306 -4.65 9.57 7.69
C ALA A 306 -4.32 10.03 9.12
N GLN A 307 -4.27 11.34 9.36
CA GLN A 307 -3.92 11.93 10.65
C GLN A 307 -5.16 12.50 11.32
N THR A 308 -5.41 12.08 12.53
CA THR A 308 -6.47 12.63 13.41
C THR A 308 -6.22 14.10 13.78
N THR A 309 -5.01 14.60 13.54
CA THR A 309 -4.62 16.01 13.69
C THR A 309 -3.95 16.49 12.41
N ASN A 310 -4.54 17.48 11.77
CA ASN A 310 -3.96 18.20 10.62
C ASN A 310 -2.74 19.00 11.10
N ARG A 311 -1.59 18.33 11.27
CA ARG A 311 -0.36 19.01 11.65
C ARG A 311 0.19 19.74 10.43
N GLU A 312 0.17 21.05 10.51
CA GLU A 312 0.89 21.92 9.59
C GLU A 312 2.39 21.72 9.75
N ILE A 313 3.09 21.59 8.63
CA ILE A 313 4.55 21.53 8.60
C ILE A 313 5.08 22.93 8.34
N GLN A 314 5.98 23.39 9.18
CA GLN A 314 6.77 24.60 8.98
C GLN A 314 8.18 24.21 8.59
N THR A 315 8.62 24.66 7.41
CA THR A 315 9.98 24.40 6.90
C THR A 315 10.68 25.74 6.71
N PRO A 316 11.80 25.99 7.43
CA PRO A 316 12.56 27.22 7.30
C PRO A 316 13.19 27.32 5.90
N LEU A 317 13.45 28.58 5.49
CA LEU A 317 14.06 28.90 4.20
C LEU A 317 15.47 29.45 4.42
N ILE A 318 16.43 28.79 3.83
CA ILE A 318 17.78 29.34 3.66
C ILE A 318 17.78 30.35 2.50
N ARG A 319 18.78 31.22 2.46
CA ARG A 319 18.89 32.30 1.48
C ARG A 319 18.66 31.85 0.04
N PRO A 320 19.32 30.81 -0.52
CA PRO A 320 19.09 30.39 -1.91
C PRO A 320 17.63 29.96 -2.19
N ALA A 321 16.98 29.32 -1.22
CA ALA A 321 15.59 28.91 -1.37
C ALA A 321 14.66 30.12 -1.40
N LEU A 322 14.88 31.10 -0.53
CA LEU A 322 14.09 32.33 -0.49
C LEU A 322 14.28 33.15 -1.79
N GLU A 323 15.51 33.30 -2.27
CA GLU A 323 15.80 33.99 -3.54
C GLU A 323 15.06 33.36 -4.73
N ILE A 324 15.02 32.01 -4.79
CA ILE A 324 14.22 31.31 -5.81
C ILE A 324 12.73 31.63 -5.66
N ILE A 325 12.20 31.59 -4.45
CA ILE A 325 10.79 31.91 -4.18
C ILE A 325 10.44 33.34 -4.60
N LEU A 326 11.25 34.31 -4.21
CA LEU A 326 11.04 35.72 -4.55
C LEU A 326 11.07 35.96 -6.06
N ARG A 327 12.03 35.34 -6.75
CA ARG A 327 12.18 35.48 -8.20
C ARG A 327 11.08 34.77 -8.99
N THR A 328 10.72 33.55 -8.59
CA THR A 328 9.75 32.72 -9.32
C THR A 328 8.32 32.93 -8.88
N ARG A 329 8.11 33.55 -7.69
CA ARG A 329 6.80 33.68 -7.02
C ARG A 329 6.07 32.36 -6.86
N LEU A 330 6.82 31.25 -6.79
CA LEU A 330 6.32 29.86 -6.78
C LEU A 330 5.47 29.51 -8.02
N ALA A 331 5.53 30.35 -9.04
CA ALA A 331 4.83 30.13 -10.30
C ALA A 331 5.61 29.14 -11.19
N PHE A 332 5.65 27.88 -10.78
CA PHE A 332 6.20 26.79 -11.60
C PHE A 332 5.15 26.35 -12.61
N ASN A 333 4.75 27.26 -13.47
CA ASN A 333 3.64 27.10 -14.40
C ASN A 333 4.01 26.13 -15.50
N GLY A 334 3.23 25.27 -15.49
CA GLY A 334 2.44 24.70 -16.19
C GLY A 334 2.45 24.10 -17.40
N HIS A 335 2.94 23.31 -17.94
CA HIS A 335 2.66 22.48 -19.09
C HIS A 335 1.66 21.39 -18.65
N ASN A 336 0.84 20.91 -19.54
CA ASN A 336 -0.18 19.90 -19.35
C ASN A 336 0.03 19.03 -18.06
N PRO A 337 -0.80 19.13 -17.03
CA PRO A 337 -0.63 18.44 -15.74
C PRO A 337 -0.42 16.93 -15.87
N LYS A 338 -0.87 16.35 -16.97
CA LYS A 338 -0.79 14.92 -17.27
C LYS A 338 0.65 14.46 -17.55
N TYR A 339 1.50 15.30 -18.16
CA TYR A 339 2.86 14.95 -18.55
C TYR A 339 3.95 15.68 -17.75
N GLU A 340 3.58 16.62 -16.94
CA GLU A 340 4.48 17.51 -16.21
C GLU A 340 5.56 16.78 -15.41
N LYS A 341 5.19 15.68 -14.72
CA LYS A 341 6.16 14.90 -13.94
C LYS A 341 7.17 14.15 -14.81
N GLN A 342 6.76 13.69 -15.97
CA GLN A 342 7.65 12.96 -16.89
C GLN A 342 8.62 13.94 -17.53
N VAL A 343 8.13 15.10 -17.97
CA VAL A 343 8.96 16.19 -18.51
C VAL A 343 9.97 16.65 -17.47
N TYR A 344 9.53 16.92 -16.24
CA TYR A 344 10.43 17.29 -15.15
C TYR A 344 11.51 16.23 -14.91
N ASN A 345 11.17 14.94 -14.84
CA ASN A 345 12.17 13.88 -14.64
C ASN A 345 13.16 13.79 -15.79
N SER A 346 12.73 14.00 -17.04
CA SER A 346 13.61 14.03 -18.21
C SER A 346 14.56 15.22 -18.14
N ASN A 347 14.05 16.41 -17.90
CA ASN A 347 14.86 17.63 -17.76
C ASN A 347 15.80 17.56 -16.56
N LEU A 348 15.39 16.94 -15.44
CA LEU A 348 16.26 16.72 -14.28
C LEU A 348 17.47 15.84 -14.63
N ARG A 349 17.29 14.81 -15.44
CA ARG A 349 18.40 13.98 -15.92
C ARG A 349 19.37 14.76 -16.78
N ILE A 350 18.84 15.59 -17.70
CA ILE A 350 19.64 16.47 -18.54
C ILE A 350 20.38 17.49 -17.67
N LEU A 351 19.71 18.13 -16.72
CA LEU A 351 20.30 19.08 -15.78
C LEU A 351 21.47 18.47 -15.00
N LEU A 352 21.26 17.31 -14.40
CA LEU A 352 22.29 16.66 -13.59
C LEU A 352 23.48 16.22 -14.43
N LYS A 353 23.25 15.73 -15.65
CA LYS A 353 24.32 15.44 -16.62
C LYS A 353 25.09 16.69 -16.97
N TYR A 354 24.39 17.79 -17.26
CA TYR A 354 25.00 19.11 -17.56
C TYR A 354 25.87 19.63 -16.42
N CYS A 355 25.43 19.42 -15.18
CA CYS A 355 26.19 19.78 -13.96
C CYS A 355 27.30 18.77 -13.61
N GLY A 356 27.58 17.77 -14.42
CA GLY A 356 28.62 16.76 -14.18
C GLY A 356 28.33 15.87 -12.99
N ILE A 357 27.06 15.52 -12.73
CA ILE A 357 26.65 14.60 -11.66
C ILE A 357 26.50 13.19 -12.25
N ASP A 358 27.62 12.56 -12.49
CA ASP A 358 27.74 11.26 -13.17
C ASP A 358 28.22 10.11 -12.28
N ARG A 359 28.36 10.34 -10.98
CA ARG A 359 28.80 9.35 -10.01
C ARG A 359 28.03 8.03 -10.19
N PRO A 360 28.72 6.87 -10.24
CA PRO A 360 28.06 5.58 -10.34
C PRO A 360 27.23 5.26 -9.08
N VAL A 361 26.00 4.79 -9.29
CA VAL A 361 25.12 4.30 -8.24
C VAL A 361 24.75 2.85 -8.51
N CYS A 362 24.77 2.04 -7.46
CA CYS A 362 24.41 0.63 -7.51
C CYS A 362 22.90 0.45 -7.44
N LEU A 363 22.33 -0.32 -8.34
CA LEU A 363 20.91 -0.68 -8.39
C LEU A 363 20.79 -2.18 -8.59
N TYR A 364 19.83 -2.80 -7.93
CA TYR A 364 19.53 -4.21 -8.18
C TYR A 364 18.65 -4.34 -9.44
N ASP A 365 19.11 -5.11 -10.39
CA ASP A 365 18.35 -5.48 -11.59
C ASP A 365 17.69 -6.85 -11.38
N SER A 366 16.37 -6.82 -11.13
CA SER A 366 15.60 -8.04 -10.88
C SER A 366 15.46 -8.97 -12.10
N GLU A 367 15.74 -8.47 -13.32
CA GLU A 367 15.71 -9.29 -14.53
C GLU A 367 17.02 -10.09 -14.66
N ARG A 368 18.12 -9.47 -14.28
CA ARG A 368 19.45 -10.10 -14.29
C ARG A 368 19.78 -10.83 -13.00
N GLY A 369 19.08 -10.51 -11.92
CA GLY A 369 19.37 -11.06 -10.58
C GLY A 369 20.66 -10.51 -9.98
N ASP A 370 21.17 -9.37 -10.45
CA ASP A 370 22.49 -8.85 -10.08
C ASP A 370 22.47 -7.33 -9.89
N ASN A 371 23.56 -6.80 -9.32
CA ASN A 371 23.78 -5.38 -9.13
C ASN A 371 24.32 -4.72 -10.42
N VAL A 372 23.68 -3.65 -10.83
CA VAL A 372 24.09 -2.87 -12.01
C VAL A 372 24.46 -1.45 -11.58
N TYR A 373 25.61 -0.96 -12.06
CA TYR A 373 26.04 0.41 -11.83
C TYR A 373 25.59 1.30 -12.97
N ARG A 374 24.98 2.44 -12.63
CA ARG A 374 24.56 3.46 -13.60
C ARG A 374 24.95 4.85 -13.12
N PRO A 375 25.23 5.79 -14.03
CA PRO A 375 25.43 7.19 -13.65
C PRO A 375 24.22 7.74 -12.91
N LEU A 376 24.43 8.53 -11.85
CA LEU A 376 23.34 9.03 -10.99
C LEU A 376 22.29 9.78 -11.80
N TYR A 377 22.70 10.59 -12.78
CA TYR A 377 21.74 11.35 -13.60
C TYR A 377 20.73 10.47 -14.34
N GLU A 378 21.10 9.25 -14.76
CA GLU A 378 20.18 8.34 -15.47
C GLU A 378 19.02 7.87 -14.62
N VAL A 379 19.25 7.69 -13.33
CA VAL A 379 18.28 7.17 -12.36
C VAL A 379 17.53 8.26 -11.60
N ALA A 380 17.87 9.52 -11.86
CA ALA A 380 17.28 10.67 -11.21
C ALA A 380 15.77 10.78 -11.49
N SER A 381 15.05 11.15 -10.45
CA SER A 381 13.60 11.38 -10.50
C SER A 381 13.20 12.45 -9.48
N SER A 382 11.96 12.90 -9.54
CA SER A 382 11.38 13.86 -8.59
C SER A 382 11.48 13.46 -7.10
N LYS A 383 11.87 12.23 -6.80
CA LYS A 383 12.10 11.78 -5.42
C LYS A 383 13.51 12.09 -4.92
N LEU A 384 14.44 12.40 -5.84
CA LEU A 384 15.87 12.58 -5.53
C LEU A 384 16.07 13.73 -4.55
N ALA A 385 15.48 14.90 -4.82
CA ALA A 385 15.63 16.09 -3.98
C ALA A 385 15.24 15.84 -2.52
N ARG A 386 14.09 15.18 -2.28
CA ARG A 386 13.66 14.85 -0.92
C ARG A 386 14.58 13.82 -0.24
N LYS A 387 15.09 12.84 -0.97
CA LYS A 387 16.06 11.88 -0.42
C LYS A 387 17.37 12.58 -0.06
N THR A 388 17.82 13.51 -0.90
CA THR A 388 18.98 14.37 -0.67
C THR A 388 18.81 15.21 0.58
N HIS A 389 17.67 15.90 0.74
CA HIS A 389 17.35 16.68 1.93
C HIS A 389 17.44 15.84 3.21
N VAL A 390 16.80 14.67 3.22
CA VAL A 390 16.80 13.77 4.38
C VAL A 390 18.23 13.30 4.70
N ASP A 391 19.01 12.89 3.70
CA ASP A 391 20.40 12.44 3.88
C ASP A 391 21.29 13.57 4.45
N MET A 392 21.19 14.78 3.90
CA MET A 392 21.96 15.93 4.35
C MET A 392 21.66 16.29 5.81
N LEU A 393 20.37 16.36 6.18
CA LEU A 393 19.96 16.66 7.56
C LEU A 393 20.35 15.56 8.54
N THR A 394 20.20 14.29 8.14
CA THR A 394 20.58 13.15 8.97
C THR A 394 22.08 13.20 9.31
N LYS A 395 22.93 13.57 8.35
CA LYS A 395 24.38 13.69 8.58
C LYS A 395 24.76 14.81 9.56
N VAL A 396 24.01 15.89 9.60
CA VAL A 396 24.21 16.96 10.59
C VAL A 396 23.73 16.53 11.97
N GLN A 397 22.68 15.72 12.06
CA GLN A 397 22.11 15.22 13.32
C GLN A 397 22.80 13.98 13.90
N ILE A 398 23.75 13.37 13.19
CA ILE A 398 24.35 12.08 13.56
C ILE A 398 25.01 12.06 14.95
N ASN A 399 25.27 13.24 15.52
CA ASN A 399 25.86 13.42 16.87
C ASN A 399 25.00 12.79 17.99
N TYR A 400 23.68 12.60 17.81
CA TYR A 400 22.82 11.95 18.81
C TYR A 400 23.16 10.47 18.98
N TYR A 401 23.47 9.78 17.88
CA TYR A 401 23.83 8.36 17.91
C TYR A 401 25.28 8.17 18.38
N ALA A 402 26.17 9.10 18.00
CA ALA A 402 27.56 9.09 18.45
C ALA A 402 27.70 9.30 19.97
N ALA A 403 26.73 9.98 20.60
CA ALA A 403 26.66 10.13 22.04
C ALA A 403 26.19 8.88 22.81
N GLY A 404 25.90 7.78 22.12
CA GLY A 404 25.53 6.49 22.72
C GLY A 404 24.16 6.46 23.42
N LEU A 405 23.31 7.47 23.21
CA LEU A 405 22.01 7.58 23.87
C LEU A 405 20.94 6.62 23.33
N HIS A 406 21.05 6.22 22.06
CA HIS A 406 20.12 5.31 21.39
C HIS A 406 20.82 4.48 20.33
N HIS A 407 20.28 3.28 20.05
CA HIS A 407 20.74 2.46 18.93
C HIS A 407 20.46 3.12 17.58
N GLU A 408 21.37 2.96 16.63
CA GLU A 408 21.21 3.42 15.25
C GLU A 408 19.88 2.90 14.66
N GLY A 409 19.09 3.77 14.03
CA GLY A 409 17.78 3.43 13.49
C GLY A 409 16.59 3.48 14.48
N SER A 410 16.83 3.78 15.77
CA SER A 410 15.75 3.94 16.74
C SER A 410 14.93 5.20 16.46
N THR A 411 13.61 5.05 16.27
CA THR A 411 12.67 6.19 16.19
C THR A 411 12.25 6.72 17.57
N ALA A 412 12.68 6.08 18.66
CA ALA A 412 12.30 6.44 20.02
C ALA A 412 12.83 7.82 20.41
N VAL A 413 13.98 8.22 19.89
CA VAL A 413 14.58 9.54 20.13
C VAL A 413 13.63 10.70 19.79
N PHE A 414 12.83 10.56 18.74
CA PHE A 414 11.87 11.59 18.31
C PHE A 414 10.69 11.80 19.28
N ARG A 415 10.54 10.95 20.29
CA ARG A 415 9.52 11.12 21.34
C ARG A 415 9.99 12.08 22.43
N TYR A 416 11.29 12.32 22.52
CA TYR A 416 11.94 13.13 23.56
C TYR A 416 12.45 14.46 23.02
N THR A 417 12.41 14.68 21.72
CA THR A 417 12.90 15.91 21.09
C THR A 417 11.77 16.63 20.36
N SER A 418 11.55 17.89 20.69
CA SER A 418 10.78 18.83 19.88
C SER A 418 11.77 19.77 19.19
N LEU A 419 11.73 19.82 17.85
CA LEU A 419 12.53 20.79 17.11
C LEU A 419 11.63 21.98 16.77
N GLU A 420 12.01 23.14 17.27
CA GLU A 420 11.39 24.41 16.93
C GLU A 420 11.82 24.89 15.53
N LEU A 421 11.23 25.97 15.04
CA LEU A 421 11.56 26.52 13.71
C LEU A 421 13.03 26.99 13.67
N SER A 422 13.53 27.60 14.74
CA SER A 422 14.93 28.04 14.92
C SER A 422 15.89 26.86 14.81
N ASP A 423 15.63 25.75 15.53
CA ASP A 423 16.50 24.56 15.49
C ASP A 423 16.57 23.98 14.09
N ARG A 424 15.42 23.88 13.41
CA ARG A 424 15.36 23.41 12.03
C ARG A 424 16.11 24.32 11.08
N TYR A 425 16.09 25.63 11.32
CA TYR A 425 16.81 26.61 10.53
C TYR A 425 18.33 26.44 10.68
N GLU A 426 18.81 26.28 11.91
CA GLU A 426 20.24 26.04 12.19
C GLU A 426 20.74 24.73 11.52
N LEU A 427 19.96 23.64 11.61
CA LEU A 427 20.28 22.39 10.95
C LEU A 427 20.31 22.54 9.42
N LEU A 428 19.39 23.28 8.86
CA LEU A 428 19.32 23.49 7.42
C LEU A 428 20.51 24.35 6.92
N LYS A 429 20.85 25.42 7.62
CA LYS A 429 22.05 26.23 7.35
C LYS A 429 23.32 25.37 7.35
N ALA A 430 23.50 24.58 8.40
CA ALA A 430 24.68 23.74 8.56
C ALA A 430 24.76 22.68 7.43
N ALA A 431 23.64 22.06 7.06
CA ALA A 431 23.58 21.07 6.00
C ALA A 431 23.93 21.63 4.60
N PHE A 432 23.53 22.87 4.33
CA PHE A 432 23.79 23.54 3.05
C PHE A 432 25.07 24.37 3.06
N GLY A 433 25.65 24.65 4.21
CA GLY A 433 26.83 25.53 4.38
C GLY A 433 26.48 27.00 4.12
N GLU A 434 25.31 27.43 4.59
CA GLU A 434 24.80 28.79 4.42
C GLU A 434 24.97 29.59 5.70
N ASP A 435 25.17 30.91 5.55
CA ASP A 435 25.22 31.86 6.63
C ASP A 435 23.84 32.21 7.17
N ASP A 436 23.81 32.87 8.35
CA ASP A 436 22.56 33.36 8.92
C ASP A 436 21.94 34.43 8.02
N TYR A 437 20.67 34.26 7.65
CA TYR A 437 19.96 35.16 6.77
C TYR A 437 18.55 35.44 7.31
N ARG A 438 18.38 36.61 7.92
CA ARG A 438 17.13 37.05 8.52
C ARG A 438 16.46 38.11 7.64
N VAL A 439 15.14 38.11 7.68
CA VAL A 439 14.32 39.06 6.89
C VAL A 439 13.27 39.75 7.76
N ASP A 440 12.77 40.88 7.28
CA ASP A 440 11.59 41.55 7.83
C ASP A 440 10.29 40.91 7.35
N LYS A 441 9.13 41.43 7.74
CA LYS A 441 7.81 40.90 7.35
C LYS A 441 7.52 41.02 5.85
N GLU A 442 8.22 41.93 5.16
CA GLU A 442 8.16 42.15 3.71
C GLU A 442 9.18 41.29 2.93
N LEU A 443 9.82 40.32 3.63
CA LEU A 443 10.85 39.41 3.09
C LEU A 443 12.14 40.15 2.61
N ARG A 444 12.43 41.34 3.16
CA ARG A 444 13.65 42.06 2.83
C ARG A 444 14.75 41.72 3.86
N PRO A 445 16.04 41.69 3.47
CA PRO A 445 17.12 41.39 4.38
C PRO A 445 17.15 42.35 5.60
N ARG A 446 17.20 41.80 6.80
CA ARG A 446 17.46 42.61 8.00
C ARG A 446 18.92 43.05 7.99
N LYS A 447 19.17 44.33 8.17
CA LYS A 447 20.54 44.81 8.36
C LYS A 447 21.09 44.19 9.65
N HIS A 448 22.28 43.58 9.57
CA HIS A 448 22.98 43.12 10.77
C HIS A 448 23.23 44.33 11.68
N THR A 449 22.46 44.49 12.73
CA THR A 449 22.85 45.34 13.86
C THR A 449 23.99 44.64 14.59
N ASN A 450 25.22 45.05 14.34
CA ASN A 450 26.38 44.63 15.12
C ASN A 450 26.13 44.98 16.59
N SER A 451 25.65 44.04 17.40
CA SER A 451 25.58 44.15 18.84
C SER A 451 26.93 43.78 19.45
N LYS A 452 28.04 44.30 18.91
CA LYS A 452 29.33 44.33 19.57
C LYS A 452 29.60 45.80 19.89
N ASN A 453 29.06 46.29 20.98
CA ASN A 453 29.60 47.37 21.82
C ASN A 453 28.56 47.82 22.85
N LYS A 454 28.36 47.05 23.90
CA LYS A 454 27.89 47.58 25.20
C LYS A 454 28.45 46.70 26.31
N ASN A 455 29.73 46.68 26.49
CA ASN A 455 30.39 46.34 27.76
C ASN A 455 31.87 46.78 27.68
N ALA A 456 32.08 48.07 27.48
CA ALA A 456 33.34 48.70 27.77
C ALA A 456 33.02 50.11 28.32
N GLY A 457 32.95 50.21 29.63
CA GLY A 457 32.78 51.50 30.25
C GLY A 457 31.90 51.47 31.47
N GLN A 458 32.45 50.92 32.57
CA GLN A 458 32.24 51.38 33.95
C GLN A 458 33.11 50.57 34.91
N SER A 459 34.38 50.98 35.01
CA SER A 459 35.18 50.78 36.20
C SER A 459 35.76 52.18 36.55
N ASN A 460 35.13 52.74 37.51
CA ASN A 460 35.75 53.64 38.47
C ASN A 460 35.10 53.36 39.81
#